data_4202952531692d3403bbe423acd290a4
#
_entry.id   4202952531692d3403bbe423acd290a4
#
_cell.length_a   1.000
_cell.length_b   1.000
_cell.length_c   1.000
_cell.angle_alpha   90.00
_cell.angle_beta   90.00
_cell.angle_gamma   90.00
#
_symmetry.space_group_name_H-M   'P 1'
#
loop_
_entity.id
_entity.type
_entity.pdbx_description
1 polymer ?
#
loop_
_entity_poly.entity_id
_entity_poly.type
_entity_poly.pdbx_seq_one_letter_code
_entity_poly.pdbx_strand_id
1 'polypeptide(L)'
;MSLLLNHQEALKKAQAEIDASVGTSRLVGAADVPRLGYLRCVLSETLRLYPVVPTLIPHESTADCAVGGHHVPGGTMLLVNVYAIHRDPAAWADPAAFRPERFESAGADGLFMMPFGMGRRKCPGEALALQTLGLVLGTLIQCFDWAAVAGAGEVDMAEGVGITLPRAVPLEAMCKPRQCMVDVLREL
;
A
#
# COMPACT_ATOMS: atom_id res chain seq x y z
N MET A 1 -5.47 2.17 5.60
CA MET A 1 -6.08 2.43 6.93
C MET A 1 -6.47 1.16 7.68
N SER A 2 -7.18 0.20 7.09
CA SER A 2 -7.60 -1.04 7.77
C SER A 2 -6.45 -1.80 8.45
N LEU A 3 -5.33 -2.00 7.73
CA LEU A 3 -4.12 -2.60 8.30
C LEU A 3 -3.58 -1.82 9.49
N LEU A 4 -3.59 -0.49 9.42
CA LEU A 4 -3.10 0.36 10.53
C LEU A 4 -4.00 0.29 11.76
N LEU A 5 -5.30 0.07 11.58
CA LEU A 5 -6.22 -0.16 12.70
C LEU A 5 -5.94 -1.48 13.41
N ASN A 6 -5.54 -2.51 12.67
CA ASN A 6 -5.12 -3.79 13.24
C ASN A 6 -3.67 -3.77 13.77
N HIS A 7 -2.87 -2.74 13.43
CA HIS A 7 -1.46 -2.60 13.80
C HIS A 7 -1.21 -1.22 14.38
N GLN A 8 -1.72 -0.97 15.59
CA GLN A 8 -1.71 0.35 16.23
C GLN A 8 -0.29 0.92 16.43
N GLU A 9 0.72 0.08 16.60
CA GLU A 9 2.10 0.55 16.73
C GLU A 9 2.62 1.15 15.41
N ALA A 10 2.26 0.56 14.27
CA ALA A 10 2.59 1.12 12.96
C ALA A 10 1.86 2.46 12.72
N LEU A 11 0.59 2.56 13.13
CA LEU A 11 -0.16 3.81 13.07
C LEU A 11 0.51 4.91 13.88
N LYS A 12 0.85 4.64 15.14
CA LYS A 12 1.54 5.60 16.03
C LYS A 12 2.91 6.01 15.48
N LYS A 13 3.68 5.06 14.93
CA LYS A 13 4.99 5.34 14.33
C LYS A 13 4.86 6.26 13.11
N ALA A 14 3.89 5.99 12.23
CA ALA A 14 3.61 6.87 11.09
C ALA A 14 3.15 8.26 11.53
N GLN A 15 2.32 8.35 12.56
CA GLN A 15 1.86 9.61 13.13
C GLN A 15 3.02 10.43 13.73
N ALA A 16 3.90 9.77 14.49
CA ALA A 16 5.10 10.41 15.07
C ALA A 16 6.06 10.93 13.99
N GLU A 17 6.25 10.17 12.89
CA GLU A 17 7.05 10.64 11.76
C GLU A 17 6.46 11.92 11.13
N ILE A 18 5.15 11.95 10.92
CA ILE A 18 4.47 13.11 10.34
C ILE A 18 4.60 14.31 11.27
N ASP A 19 4.36 14.13 12.57
CA ASP A 19 4.48 15.20 13.55
C ASP A 19 5.91 15.77 13.62
N ALA A 20 6.92 14.93 13.54
CA ALA A 20 8.32 15.34 13.53
C ALA A 20 8.75 16.05 12.24
N SER A 21 8.22 15.60 11.07
CA SER A 21 8.67 16.06 9.75
C SER A 21 7.88 17.26 9.21
N VAL A 22 6.59 17.34 9.53
CA VAL A 22 5.65 18.34 9.02
C VAL A 22 5.18 19.29 10.12
N GLY A 23 5.02 18.76 11.32
CA GLY A 23 4.45 19.48 12.45
C GLY A 23 2.93 19.48 12.46
N THR A 24 2.36 20.35 13.30
CA THR A 24 0.91 20.43 13.55
C THR A 24 0.31 21.79 13.20
N SER A 25 1.11 22.69 12.57
CA SER A 25 0.66 24.05 12.20
C SER A 25 0.11 24.15 10.78
N ARG A 26 0.22 23.10 9.99
CA ARG A 26 -0.28 23.00 8.62
C ARG A 26 -0.55 21.54 8.25
N LEU A 27 -1.28 21.32 7.18
CA LEU A 27 -1.48 19.98 6.62
C LEU A 27 -0.22 19.46 5.89
N VAL A 28 -0.13 18.12 5.81
CA VAL A 28 0.81 17.45 4.91
C VAL A 28 0.58 17.96 3.49
N GLY A 29 1.66 18.42 2.85
CA GLY A 29 1.64 18.85 1.45
C GLY A 29 2.32 17.83 0.53
N ALA A 30 2.13 18.01 -0.78
CA ALA A 30 2.74 17.13 -1.79
C ALA A 30 4.27 17.06 -1.68
N ALA A 31 4.92 18.17 -1.31
CA ALA A 31 6.37 18.24 -1.11
C ALA A 31 6.88 17.51 0.14
N ASP A 32 5.99 17.17 1.09
CA ASP A 32 6.36 16.46 2.30
C ASP A 32 6.41 14.94 2.07
N VAL A 33 5.52 14.40 1.22
CA VAL A 33 5.35 12.96 1.00
C VAL A 33 6.68 12.23 0.73
N PRO A 34 7.61 12.74 -0.11
CA PRO A 34 8.89 12.06 -0.34
C PRO A 34 9.78 11.94 0.91
N ARG A 35 9.55 12.77 1.94
CA ARG A 35 10.33 12.79 3.19
C ARG A 35 9.74 11.88 4.27
N LEU A 36 8.50 11.39 4.09
CA LEU A 36 7.82 10.48 5.01
C LEU A 36 8.20 9.04 4.69
N GLY A 37 9.40 8.64 5.15
CA GLY A 37 10.02 7.35 4.83
C GLY A 37 9.22 6.17 5.37
N TYR A 38 8.75 6.26 6.62
CA TYR A 38 7.97 5.20 7.24
C TYR A 38 6.56 5.09 6.64
N LEU A 39 5.91 6.21 6.35
CA LEU A 39 4.63 6.21 5.64
C LEU A 39 4.74 5.52 4.28
N ARG A 40 5.86 5.73 3.57
CA ARG A 40 6.15 5.03 2.32
C ARG A 40 6.30 3.52 2.54
N CYS A 41 6.97 3.10 3.62
CA CYS A 41 7.08 1.68 3.99
C CYS A 41 5.70 1.06 4.26
N VAL A 42 4.81 1.77 4.96
CA VAL A 42 3.41 1.37 5.18
C VAL A 42 2.66 1.18 3.87
N LEU A 43 2.81 2.11 2.92
CA LEU A 43 2.18 2.01 1.60
C LEU A 43 2.72 0.81 0.81
N SER A 44 4.04 0.63 0.79
CA SER A 44 4.70 -0.48 0.09
C SER A 44 4.25 -1.84 0.66
N GLU A 45 4.22 -2.00 1.97
CA GLU A 45 3.77 -3.23 2.61
C GLU A 45 2.28 -3.49 2.38
N THR A 46 1.47 -2.44 2.35
CA THR A 46 0.05 -2.55 1.99
C THR A 46 -0.12 -3.06 0.56
N LEU A 47 0.62 -2.49 -0.39
CA LEU A 47 0.58 -2.91 -1.80
C LEU A 47 1.18 -4.31 -2.03
N ARG A 48 2.12 -4.73 -1.19
CA ARG A 48 2.63 -6.10 -1.20
C ARG A 48 1.56 -7.10 -0.78
N LEU A 49 0.93 -6.86 0.38
CA LEU A 49 -0.10 -7.76 0.92
C LEU A 49 -1.39 -7.70 0.11
N TYR A 50 -1.79 -6.52 -0.35
CA TYR A 50 -3.04 -6.31 -1.06
C TYR A 50 -2.78 -5.54 -2.36
N PRO A 51 -2.17 -6.20 -3.37
CA PRO A 51 -1.97 -5.59 -4.68
C PRO A 51 -3.33 -5.29 -5.31
N VAL A 52 -3.50 -4.06 -5.80
CA VAL A 52 -4.79 -3.60 -6.35
C VAL A 52 -5.26 -4.49 -7.51
N VAL A 53 -4.33 -4.94 -8.35
CA VAL A 53 -4.60 -5.88 -9.47
C VAL A 53 -3.77 -7.14 -9.25
N PRO A 54 -4.33 -8.16 -8.57
CA PRO A 54 -3.58 -9.32 -8.07
C PRO A 54 -2.96 -10.21 -9.15
N THR A 55 -3.51 -10.18 -10.37
CA THR A 55 -2.99 -10.93 -11.52
C THR A 55 -2.39 -10.05 -12.61
N LEU A 56 -2.21 -8.76 -12.33
CA LEU A 56 -1.92 -7.70 -13.29
C LEU A 56 -2.94 -7.66 -14.45
N ILE A 57 -2.73 -6.72 -15.35
CA ILE A 57 -3.52 -6.67 -16.61
C ILE A 57 -3.00 -7.78 -17.53
N PRO A 58 -3.88 -8.58 -18.16
CA PRO A 58 -3.47 -9.61 -19.10
C PRO A 58 -2.59 -9.06 -20.22
N HIS A 59 -1.53 -9.77 -20.53
CA HIS A 59 -0.65 -9.52 -21.67
C HIS A 59 -0.81 -10.64 -22.69
N GLU A 60 -0.40 -10.39 -23.93
CA GLU A 60 -0.39 -11.39 -25.00
C GLU A 60 0.97 -11.37 -25.69
N SER A 61 1.52 -12.56 -25.98
CA SER A 61 2.75 -12.70 -26.75
C SER A 61 2.51 -12.30 -28.21
N THR A 62 3.31 -11.39 -28.75
CA THR A 62 3.15 -10.90 -30.13
C THR A 62 3.70 -11.87 -31.18
N ALA A 63 4.54 -12.82 -30.75
CA ALA A 63 5.17 -13.84 -31.61
C ALA A 63 5.59 -15.02 -30.74
N ASP A 64 5.95 -16.12 -31.38
CA ASP A 64 6.57 -17.26 -30.71
C ASP A 64 7.84 -16.82 -29.97
N CYS A 65 7.98 -17.29 -28.74
CA CYS A 65 9.15 -17.01 -27.92
C CYS A 65 9.48 -18.18 -26.97
N ALA A 66 10.64 -18.11 -26.32
CA ALA A 66 11.01 -19.06 -25.29
C ALA A 66 11.13 -18.35 -23.93
N VAL A 67 10.49 -18.90 -22.91
CA VAL A 67 10.55 -18.39 -21.54
C VAL A 67 10.96 -19.53 -20.60
N GLY A 68 12.05 -19.40 -19.89
CA GLY A 68 12.58 -20.42 -18.98
C GLY A 68 12.83 -21.78 -19.67
N GLY A 69 13.17 -21.79 -20.97
CA GLY A 69 13.38 -22.99 -21.77
C GLY A 69 12.10 -23.60 -22.36
N HIS A 70 10.93 -23.03 -22.10
CA HIS A 70 9.65 -23.48 -22.63
C HIS A 70 9.25 -22.66 -23.85
N HIS A 71 8.74 -23.30 -24.90
CA HIS A 71 8.17 -22.65 -26.07
C HIS A 71 6.80 -22.04 -25.71
N VAL A 72 6.63 -20.75 -26.02
CA VAL A 72 5.37 -20.00 -25.86
C VAL A 72 4.94 -19.50 -27.23
N PRO A 73 3.84 -20.02 -27.81
CA PRO A 73 3.31 -19.57 -29.10
C PRO A 73 2.89 -18.08 -29.08
N GLY A 74 2.95 -17.45 -30.23
CA GLY A 74 2.31 -16.14 -30.45
C GLY A 74 0.81 -16.20 -30.16
N GLY A 75 0.25 -15.12 -29.63
CA GLY A 75 -1.15 -15.07 -29.20
C GLY A 75 -1.44 -15.73 -27.86
N THR A 76 -0.39 -16.16 -27.13
CA THR A 76 -0.57 -16.74 -25.77
C THR A 76 -0.83 -15.64 -24.76
N MET A 77 -1.95 -15.77 -24.00
CA MET A 77 -2.27 -14.88 -22.89
C MET A 77 -1.37 -15.17 -21.69
N LEU A 78 -0.81 -14.11 -21.11
CA LEU A 78 0.00 -14.15 -19.88
C LEU A 78 -0.74 -13.44 -18.75
N LEU A 79 -0.94 -14.15 -17.65
CA LEU A 79 -1.35 -13.59 -16.36
C LEU A 79 -0.19 -13.72 -15.36
N VAL A 80 0.14 -12.65 -14.68
CA VAL A 80 1.21 -12.62 -13.67
C VAL A 80 0.57 -12.60 -12.30
N ASN A 81 0.65 -13.70 -11.55
CA ASN A 81 0.08 -13.80 -10.21
C ASN A 81 0.96 -13.06 -9.18
N VAL A 82 0.81 -11.73 -9.15
CA VAL A 82 1.52 -10.85 -8.23
C VAL A 82 1.15 -11.13 -6.78
N TYR A 83 -0.08 -11.50 -6.51
CA TYR A 83 -0.54 -11.89 -5.18
C TYR A 83 0.28 -13.05 -4.60
N ALA A 84 0.52 -14.09 -5.40
CA ALA A 84 1.36 -15.21 -4.99
C ALA A 84 2.84 -14.82 -4.87
N ILE A 85 3.38 -14.07 -5.85
CA ILE A 85 4.78 -13.62 -5.83
C ILE A 85 5.08 -12.78 -4.58
N HIS A 86 4.17 -11.90 -4.21
CA HIS A 86 4.32 -11.04 -3.03
C HIS A 86 4.15 -11.79 -1.70
N ARG A 87 3.73 -13.06 -1.74
CA ARG A 87 3.56 -13.93 -0.57
C ARG A 87 4.43 -15.18 -0.61
N ASP A 88 5.34 -15.28 -1.57
CA ASP A 88 6.26 -16.41 -1.68
C ASP A 88 7.26 -16.40 -0.51
N PRO A 89 7.27 -17.45 0.36
CA PRO A 89 8.20 -17.51 1.47
C PRO A 89 9.66 -17.64 1.05
N ALA A 90 9.94 -18.03 -0.20
CA ALA A 90 11.29 -18.03 -0.74
C ALA A 90 11.83 -16.61 -0.99
N ALA A 91 10.92 -15.65 -1.21
CA ALA A 91 11.26 -14.25 -1.47
C ALA A 91 11.01 -13.33 -0.27
N TRP A 92 10.06 -13.67 0.59
CA TRP A 92 9.59 -12.79 1.66
C TRP A 92 9.60 -13.52 3.02
N ALA A 93 10.38 -13.05 3.96
CA ALA A 93 10.33 -13.56 5.35
C ALA A 93 8.97 -13.19 5.99
N ASP A 94 8.32 -14.15 6.66
CA ASP A 94 6.99 -13.99 7.23
C ASP A 94 6.00 -13.32 6.26
N PRO A 95 5.70 -13.96 5.11
CA PRO A 95 5.05 -13.29 4.00
C PRO A 95 3.61 -12.83 4.30
N ALA A 96 2.94 -13.42 5.27
CA ALA A 96 1.59 -13.04 5.69
C ALA A 96 1.58 -11.89 6.70
N ALA A 97 2.70 -11.61 7.37
CA ALA A 97 2.77 -10.57 8.40
C ALA A 97 2.87 -9.18 7.77
N PHE A 98 2.11 -8.22 8.32
CA PHE A 98 2.24 -6.81 7.98
C PHE A 98 3.44 -6.20 8.73
N ARG A 99 4.51 -5.95 8.01
CA ARG A 99 5.80 -5.45 8.53
C ARG A 99 6.36 -4.35 7.64
N PRO A 100 5.94 -3.09 7.82
CA PRO A 100 6.45 -1.96 7.04
C PRO A 100 7.99 -1.84 7.08
N GLU A 101 8.61 -2.24 8.19
CA GLU A 101 10.04 -2.16 8.44
C GLU A 101 10.90 -2.94 7.43
N ARG A 102 10.31 -3.92 6.73
CA ARG A 102 11.02 -4.63 5.64
C ARG A 102 11.44 -3.69 4.50
N PHE A 103 10.79 -2.54 4.37
CA PHE A 103 11.10 -1.53 3.38
C PHE A 103 11.97 -0.36 3.89
N GLU A 104 12.39 -0.38 5.16
CA GLU A 104 13.31 0.64 5.71
C GLU A 104 14.74 0.48 5.15
N SER A 105 15.15 -0.76 4.87
CA SER A 105 16.47 -1.05 4.31
C SER A 105 16.39 -1.04 2.79
N ALA A 106 17.15 -0.18 2.14
CA ALA A 106 17.25 -0.19 0.69
C ALA A 106 17.88 -1.51 0.22
N GLY A 107 17.15 -2.36 -0.48
CA GLY A 107 17.75 -3.34 -1.36
C GLY A 107 17.37 -4.81 -1.23
N ALA A 108 16.83 -5.31 -0.11
CA ALA A 108 16.63 -6.76 -0.01
C ALA A 108 15.30 -7.24 -0.64
N ASP A 109 14.24 -6.50 -0.49
CA ASP A 109 12.89 -6.98 -0.82
C ASP A 109 12.25 -6.28 -2.04
N GLY A 110 12.93 -5.29 -2.62
CA GLY A 110 12.39 -4.53 -3.76
C GLY A 110 12.35 -5.28 -5.09
N LEU A 111 13.13 -6.34 -5.25
CA LEU A 111 13.29 -7.03 -6.53
C LEU A 111 12.01 -7.72 -7.00
N PHE A 112 11.20 -8.21 -6.06
CA PHE A 112 9.94 -8.90 -6.33
C PHE A 112 8.70 -8.02 -6.11
N MET A 113 8.88 -6.73 -5.84
CA MET A 113 7.80 -5.79 -5.60
C MET A 113 7.30 -5.20 -6.92
N MET A 114 6.16 -5.69 -7.42
CA MET A 114 5.62 -5.29 -8.71
C MET A 114 4.11 -5.01 -8.72
N PRO A 115 3.55 -4.26 -7.76
CA PRO A 115 2.11 -4.00 -7.73
C PRO A 115 1.63 -3.14 -8.91
N PHE A 116 2.54 -2.47 -9.60
CA PHE A 116 2.31 -1.67 -10.80
C PHE A 116 2.84 -2.32 -12.08
N GLY A 117 3.19 -3.62 -12.02
CA GLY A 117 3.87 -4.31 -13.10
C GLY A 117 5.34 -3.94 -13.25
N MET A 118 5.99 -4.41 -14.31
CA MET A 118 7.41 -4.20 -14.61
C MET A 118 7.66 -3.97 -16.10
N GLY A 119 8.86 -3.50 -16.43
CA GLY A 119 9.36 -3.36 -17.79
C GLY A 119 8.62 -2.29 -18.60
N ARG A 120 8.57 -2.48 -19.93
CA ARG A 120 8.05 -1.48 -20.87
C ARG A 120 6.54 -1.21 -20.74
N ARG A 121 5.80 -2.07 -20.05
CA ARG A 121 4.35 -1.98 -19.82
C ARG A 121 4.02 -1.67 -18.38
N LYS A 122 5.00 -1.23 -17.57
CA LYS A 122 4.78 -0.77 -16.20
C LYS A 122 3.75 0.36 -16.17
N CYS A 123 2.92 0.40 -15.14
CA CYS A 123 1.89 1.43 -14.97
C CYS A 123 2.49 2.86 -15.05
N PRO A 124 2.06 3.70 -15.98
CA PRO A 124 2.57 5.07 -16.10
C PRO A 124 2.08 5.97 -14.95
N GLY A 125 1.01 5.58 -14.25
CA GLY A 125 0.42 6.31 -13.13
C GLY A 125 1.02 6.00 -11.76
N GLU A 126 2.04 5.16 -11.64
CA GLU A 126 2.60 4.74 -10.35
C GLU A 126 3.04 5.93 -9.48
N ALA A 127 3.80 6.87 -10.04
CA ALA A 127 4.27 8.02 -9.28
C ALA A 127 3.11 8.88 -8.75
N LEU A 128 2.08 9.11 -9.58
CA LEU A 128 0.88 9.83 -9.18
C LEU A 128 0.10 9.08 -8.11
N ALA A 129 -0.05 7.76 -8.26
CA ALA A 129 -0.76 6.92 -7.29
C ALA A 129 -0.06 6.95 -5.92
N LEU A 130 1.26 6.73 -5.87
CA LEU A 130 2.02 6.75 -4.62
C LEU A 130 2.00 8.14 -3.96
N GLN A 131 2.12 9.20 -4.74
CA GLN A 131 2.04 10.59 -4.26
C GLN A 131 0.64 10.87 -3.66
N THR A 132 -0.43 10.48 -4.36
CA THR A 132 -1.81 10.68 -3.90
C THR A 132 -2.11 9.85 -2.65
N LEU A 133 -1.71 8.59 -2.63
CA LEU A 133 -1.88 7.73 -1.47
C LEU A 133 -1.12 8.26 -0.25
N GLY A 134 0.12 8.71 -0.45
CA GLY A 134 0.93 9.31 0.61
C GLY A 134 0.29 10.57 1.17
N LEU A 135 -0.20 11.45 0.30
CA LEU A 135 -0.87 12.69 0.70
C LEU A 135 -2.16 12.41 1.47
N VAL A 136 -3.05 11.59 0.92
CA VAL A 136 -4.35 11.29 1.54
C VAL A 136 -4.16 10.54 2.86
N LEU A 137 -3.38 9.45 2.87
CA LEU A 137 -3.17 8.68 4.09
C LEU A 137 -2.42 9.50 5.14
N GLY A 138 -1.40 10.25 4.73
CA GLY A 138 -0.65 11.14 5.62
C GLY A 138 -1.54 12.19 6.28
N THR A 139 -2.40 12.86 5.51
CA THR A 139 -3.36 13.84 6.04
C THR A 139 -4.35 13.19 7.00
N LEU A 140 -4.88 12.01 6.68
CA LEU A 140 -5.81 11.31 7.56
C LEU A 140 -5.16 10.91 8.89
N ILE A 141 -3.90 10.47 8.87
CA ILE A 141 -3.14 10.12 10.09
C ILE A 141 -2.76 11.37 10.87
N GLN A 142 -2.41 12.47 10.18
CA GLN A 142 -2.07 13.73 10.83
C GLN A 142 -3.26 14.35 11.56
N CYS A 143 -4.42 14.36 10.91
CA CYS A 143 -5.57 15.12 11.39
C CYS A 143 -6.42 14.40 12.43
N PHE A 144 -6.42 13.05 12.44
CA PHE A 144 -7.38 12.30 13.23
C PHE A 144 -6.72 11.17 14.03
N ASP A 145 -7.25 10.96 15.24
CA ASP A 145 -7.06 9.72 15.99
C ASP A 145 -8.05 8.69 15.48
N TRP A 146 -7.55 7.50 15.16
CA TRP A 146 -8.32 6.41 14.55
C TRP A 146 -8.42 5.22 15.49
N ALA A 147 -9.60 4.63 15.58
CA ALA A 147 -9.86 3.42 16.33
C ALA A 147 -10.84 2.50 15.59
N ALA A 148 -10.76 1.19 15.82
CA ALA A 148 -11.80 0.28 15.42
C ALA A 148 -13.12 0.63 16.13
N VAL A 149 -14.26 0.25 15.53
CA VAL A 149 -15.57 0.41 16.16
C VAL A 149 -15.62 -0.40 17.46
N ALA A 150 -16.12 0.20 18.51
CA ALA A 150 -16.17 -0.43 19.83
C ALA A 150 -16.94 -1.76 19.76
N GLY A 151 -16.32 -2.83 20.29
CA GLY A 151 -16.89 -4.18 20.29
C GLY A 151 -16.77 -4.96 18.98
N ALA A 152 -16.23 -4.37 17.90
CA ALA A 152 -16.08 -5.04 16.61
C ALA A 152 -14.84 -5.96 16.53
N GLY A 153 -13.92 -5.91 17.50
CA GLY A 153 -12.66 -6.65 17.45
C GLY A 153 -11.70 -6.09 16.40
N GLU A 154 -10.92 -6.97 15.76
CA GLU A 154 -10.06 -6.58 14.64
C GLU A 154 -10.89 -6.24 13.40
N VAL A 155 -10.36 -5.32 12.59
CA VAL A 155 -10.95 -4.98 11.30
C VAL A 155 -10.84 -6.18 10.37
N ASP A 156 -11.97 -6.67 9.87
CA ASP A 156 -12.01 -7.76 8.89
C ASP A 156 -11.28 -7.36 7.61
N MET A 157 -10.33 -8.18 7.19
CA MET A 157 -9.52 -7.98 6.00
C MET A 157 -9.95 -8.90 4.84
N ALA A 158 -11.14 -9.49 4.91
CA ALA A 158 -11.68 -10.35 3.85
C ALA A 158 -11.71 -9.60 2.51
N GLU A 159 -11.27 -10.32 1.48
CA GLU A 159 -11.15 -9.83 0.12
C GLU A 159 -12.45 -10.06 -0.65
N GLY A 160 -12.86 -9.08 -1.42
CA GLY A 160 -14.01 -9.16 -2.33
C GLY A 160 -13.60 -9.71 -3.70
N VAL A 161 -14.58 -9.88 -4.59
CA VAL A 161 -14.39 -10.42 -5.94
C VAL A 161 -14.37 -9.29 -6.96
N GLY A 162 -13.40 -9.34 -7.90
CA GLY A 162 -13.29 -8.38 -9.01
C GLY A 162 -11.94 -8.49 -9.72
N ILE A 163 -11.78 -7.70 -10.77
CA ILE A 163 -10.48 -7.54 -11.45
C ILE A 163 -9.47 -6.81 -10.54
N THR A 164 -9.98 -5.95 -9.69
CA THR A 164 -9.23 -5.36 -8.57
C THR A 164 -9.53 -6.15 -7.30
N LEU A 165 -8.69 -6.00 -6.28
CA LEU A 165 -8.83 -6.66 -4.99
C LEU A 165 -9.49 -5.70 -3.97
N PRO A 166 -10.82 -5.51 -4.00
CA PRO A 166 -11.50 -4.68 -3.02
C PRO A 166 -11.61 -5.43 -1.69
N ARG A 167 -11.89 -4.71 -0.62
CA ARG A 167 -12.39 -5.34 0.60
C ARG A 167 -13.81 -5.89 0.38
N ALA A 168 -14.13 -7.03 0.99
CA ALA A 168 -15.48 -7.61 0.94
C ALA A 168 -16.53 -6.68 1.58
N VAL A 169 -16.15 -6.03 2.69
CA VAL A 169 -17.01 -5.08 3.42
C VAL A 169 -16.30 -3.73 3.53
N PRO A 170 -16.96 -2.59 3.28
CA PRO A 170 -16.39 -1.26 3.50
C PRO A 170 -15.83 -1.09 4.91
N LEU A 171 -14.77 -0.26 5.05
CA LEU A 171 -14.20 0.06 6.34
C LEU A 171 -15.16 0.95 7.14
N GLU A 172 -15.54 0.51 8.33
CA GLU A 172 -16.13 1.35 9.36
C GLU A 172 -15.08 1.56 10.47
N ALA A 173 -14.88 2.79 10.88
CA ALA A 173 -13.93 3.14 11.92
C ALA A 173 -14.37 4.39 12.68
N MET A 174 -13.94 4.48 13.92
CA MET A 174 -14.08 5.70 14.70
C MET A 174 -12.96 6.65 14.34
N CYS A 175 -13.29 7.92 14.06
CA CYS A 175 -12.29 8.97 13.90
C CYS A 175 -12.65 10.18 14.76
N LYS A 176 -11.63 10.76 15.39
CA LYS A 176 -11.76 11.96 16.22
C LYS A 176 -10.67 12.94 15.80
N PRO A 177 -10.99 14.23 15.57
CA PRO A 177 -9.96 15.23 15.32
C PRO A 177 -8.93 15.25 16.45
N ARG A 178 -7.65 15.21 16.09
CA ARG A 178 -6.55 15.37 17.06
C ARG A 178 -6.58 16.78 17.58
N GLN A 179 -6.42 16.93 18.91
CA GLN A 179 -6.48 18.23 19.57
C GLN A 179 -5.49 19.26 18.98
N CYS A 180 -4.29 18.80 18.62
CA CYS A 180 -3.25 19.62 18.01
C CYS A 180 -3.56 20.08 16.57
N MET A 181 -4.56 19.50 15.90
CA MET A 181 -4.95 19.83 14.53
C MET A 181 -6.28 20.58 14.43
N VAL A 182 -6.96 20.81 15.56
CA VAL A 182 -8.31 21.42 15.56
C VAL A 182 -8.31 22.80 14.91
N ASP A 183 -7.30 23.63 15.17
CA ASP A 183 -7.26 25.00 14.64
C ASP A 183 -7.00 24.98 13.12
N VAL A 184 -6.08 24.14 12.66
CA VAL A 184 -5.82 23.94 11.22
C VAL A 184 -7.06 23.43 10.50
N LEU A 185 -7.82 22.51 11.10
CA LEU A 185 -9.04 21.96 10.52
C LEU A 185 -10.20 22.97 10.48
N ARG A 186 -10.21 23.98 11.36
CA ARG A 186 -11.22 25.05 11.36
C ARG A 186 -10.99 26.08 10.26
N GLU A 187 -9.78 26.17 9.73
CA GLU A 187 -9.40 27.11 8.67
C GLU A 187 -9.68 26.57 7.25
N LEU A 188 -10.13 25.31 7.14
CA LEU A 188 -10.53 24.66 5.86
C LEU A 188 -11.98 24.96 5.51
#